data_650571fbd975ec3e275930a0d9e29bdb
#
_entry.id   650571fbd975ec3e275930a0d9e29bdb
#
_cell.length_a   1.000
_cell.length_b   1.000
_cell.length_c   1.000
_cell.angle_alpha   90.00
_cell.angle_beta   90.00
_cell.angle_gamma   90.00
#
_symmetry.space_group_name_H-M   'P 1'
#
loop_
_entity.id
_entity.type
_entity.pdbx_description
1 polymer ?
#
loop_
_entity_poly.entity_id
_entity_poly.type
_entity_poly.pdbx_seq_one_letter_code
_entity_poly.pdbx_strand_id
1 'polypeptide(L)'
;DVDGDGDPDFIGARYKPGLVAWFERPENPLKDEWKMRIADDELIGIHGVLKADVDGDGKLDLLANSGQPTGKFPNSAAWLKVPENPREAKRWKRFIFADKDAPGLSHYLGFGDLNGDGRVDLTLAAKGFPDPKFGKGEWFAWWEAGKDPTKPFKKHLLPGIHPGATNIQPADLNGDGKLDVVASRGHGKGLLWFE
;
A
#
# COMPACT_ATOMS: atom_id res chain seq x y z
N ASP A 1 1.49 17.20 -3.41
CA ASP A 1 2.58 18.04 -2.89
C ASP A 1 3.38 17.19 -1.91
N VAL A 2 4.53 16.69 -2.33
CA VAL A 2 5.40 15.79 -1.55
C VAL A 2 6.46 16.60 -0.79
N ASP A 3 6.89 17.70 -1.35
CA ASP A 3 7.99 18.52 -0.83
C ASP A 3 7.56 19.82 -0.18
N GLY A 4 6.26 20.10 -0.17
CA GLY A 4 5.66 21.22 0.56
C GLY A 4 5.77 22.57 -0.16
N ASP A 5 6.01 22.58 -1.47
CA ASP A 5 6.11 23.83 -2.25
C ASP A 5 4.75 24.37 -2.75
N GLY A 6 3.66 23.64 -2.50
CA GLY A 6 2.29 24.01 -2.86
C GLY A 6 1.82 23.44 -4.20
N ASP A 7 2.70 22.80 -4.96
CA ASP A 7 2.39 22.19 -6.25
C ASP A 7 2.11 20.68 -6.12
N PRO A 8 1.15 20.12 -6.90
CA PRO A 8 0.87 18.68 -6.87
C PRO A 8 1.95 17.90 -7.63
N ASP A 9 2.61 16.97 -6.93
CA ASP A 9 3.56 16.03 -7.50
C ASP A 9 2.90 14.75 -7.99
N PHE A 10 3.60 14.00 -8.82
CA PHE A 10 3.18 12.68 -9.25
C PHE A 10 3.93 11.59 -8.48
N ILE A 11 3.19 10.59 -7.98
CA ILE A 11 3.74 9.41 -7.31
C ILE A 11 3.45 8.18 -8.16
N GLY A 12 4.46 7.34 -8.38
CA GLY A 12 4.33 6.14 -9.19
C GLY A 12 5.13 4.97 -8.66
N ALA A 13 4.73 3.78 -9.09
CA ALA A 13 5.44 2.55 -8.81
C ALA A 13 5.69 1.74 -10.07
N ARG A 14 6.76 0.95 -10.07
CA ARG A 14 7.09 0.01 -11.13
C ARG A 14 7.18 -1.41 -10.58
N TYR A 15 6.45 -2.32 -11.25
CA TYR A 15 6.35 -3.71 -10.84
C TYR A 15 7.72 -4.43 -10.80
N LYS A 16 8.51 -4.32 -11.89
CA LYS A 16 9.86 -4.90 -12.00
C LYS A 16 10.81 -3.91 -12.70
N PRO A 17 12.03 -3.81 -12.19
CA PRO A 17 12.67 -4.53 -11.09
C PRO A 17 12.19 -4.14 -9.69
N GLY A 18 11.28 -3.20 -9.56
CA GLY A 18 10.75 -2.63 -8.34
C GLY A 18 11.21 -1.18 -8.19
N LEU A 19 10.25 -0.28 -7.97
CA LEU A 19 10.53 1.13 -7.75
C LEU A 19 9.30 1.79 -7.15
N VAL A 20 9.47 2.58 -6.12
CA VAL A 20 8.55 3.65 -5.70
C VAL A 20 9.27 4.96 -5.90
N ALA A 21 8.68 5.85 -6.68
CA ALA A 21 9.26 7.14 -7.01
C ALA A 21 8.20 8.23 -6.96
N TRP A 22 8.64 9.45 -6.73
CA TRP A 22 7.85 10.62 -6.97
C TRP A 22 8.54 11.52 -8.00
N PHE A 23 7.73 12.29 -8.71
CA PHE A 23 8.18 13.18 -9.75
C PHE A 23 7.83 14.60 -9.30
N GLU A 24 8.85 15.37 -9.02
CA GLU A 24 8.75 16.78 -8.66
C GLU A 24 8.19 17.55 -9.84
N ARG A 25 7.09 18.26 -9.60
CA ARG A 25 6.45 19.06 -10.63
C ARG A 25 7.33 20.28 -10.98
N PRO A 26 7.68 20.49 -12.26
CA PRO A 26 8.40 21.71 -12.66
C PRO A 26 7.46 22.91 -12.75
N GLU A 27 8.02 24.13 -12.79
CA GLU A 27 7.25 25.36 -12.96
C GLU A 27 6.34 25.32 -14.19
N ASN A 28 6.82 24.76 -15.30
CA ASN A 28 6.00 24.54 -16.50
C ASN A 28 5.82 23.05 -16.78
N PRO A 29 4.80 22.38 -16.21
CA PRO A 29 4.63 20.93 -16.28
C PRO A 29 4.34 20.37 -17.68
N LEU A 30 4.03 21.23 -18.64
CA LEU A 30 3.79 20.84 -20.04
C LEU A 30 5.02 20.94 -20.93
N LYS A 31 6.08 21.60 -20.49
CA LYS A 31 7.27 21.87 -21.30
C LYS A 31 8.55 21.36 -20.65
N ASP A 32 8.63 21.42 -19.33
CA ASP A 32 9.83 21.09 -18.59
C ASP A 32 9.82 19.64 -18.12
N GLU A 33 10.99 19.05 -17.94
CA GLU A 33 11.14 17.68 -17.49
C GLU A 33 10.81 17.56 -15.99
N TRP A 34 9.96 16.58 -15.66
CA TRP A 34 9.66 16.21 -14.28
C TRP A 34 10.84 15.47 -13.68
N LYS A 35 11.35 15.95 -12.58
CA LYS A 35 12.51 15.34 -11.91
C LYS A 35 12.10 14.13 -11.09
N MET A 36 12.49 12.94 -11.55
CA MET A 36 12.24 11.69 -10.81
C MET A 36 13.15 11.59 -9.59
N ARG A 37 12.53 11.26 -8.44
CA ARG A 37 13.21 10.99 -7.16
C ARG A 37 12.75 9.65 -6.62
N ILE A 38 13.69 8.85 -6.12
CA ILE A 38 13.41 7.48 -5.68
C ILE A 38 13.10 7.48 -4.19
N ALA A 39 11.89 6.99 -3.85
CA ALA A 39 11.52 6.71 -2.47
C ALA A 39 12.01 5.31 -2.03
N ASP A 40 11.82 4.29 -2.88
CA ASP A 40 12.28 2.92 -2.62
C ASP A 40 12.57 2.17 -3.92
N ASP A 41 13.59 1.31 -3.93
CA ASP A 41 13.97 0.45 -5.06
C ASP A 41 14.29 -1.00 -4.65
N GLU A 42 13.85 -1.40 -3.45
CA GLU A 42 14.04 -2.75 -2.92
C GLU A 42 12.74 -3.57 -2.82
N LEU A 43 11.58 -2.90 -2.82
CA LEU A 43 10.28 -3.57 -2.92
C LEU A 43 10.05 -4.06 -4.36
N ILE A 44 9.59 -5.30 -4.55
CA ILE A 44 9.45 -5.92 -5.88
C ILE A 44 8.05 -6.48 -6.08
N GLY A 45 7.48 -6.23 -7.26
CA GLY A 45 6.11 -6.69 -7.57
C GLY A 45 5.06 -5.74 -7.03
N ILE A 46 5.36 -4.45 -7.08
CA ILE A 46 4.48 -3.39 -6.61
C ILE A 46 3.35 -3.21 -7.62
N HIS A 47 2.11 -3.42 -7.21
CA HIS A 47 0.92 -3.22 -8.06
C HIS A 47 0.28 -1.86 -7.85
N GLY A 48 0.53 -1.22 -6.72
CA GLY A 48 0.00 0.09 -6.43
C GLY A 48 0.80 0.81 -5.35
N VAL A 49 0.71 2.12 -5.36
CA VAL A 49 1.19 3.00 -4.31
C VAL A 49 0.04 3.90 -3.86
N LEU A 50 -0.13 4.02 -2.56
CA LEU A 50 -1.12 4.91 -1.94
C LEU A 50 -0.41 5.89 -1.01
N LYS A 51 -1.14 6.90 -0.58
CA LYS A 51 -0.70 7.88 0.40
C LYS A 51 -1.64 7.88 1.60
N ALA A 52 -1.08 7.86 2.80
CA ALA A 52 -1.80 7.96 4.06
C ALA A 52 -0.88 8.54 5.13
N ASP A 53 -1.43 9.23 6.12
CA ASP A 53 -0.68 9.59 7.33
C ASP A 53 -0.72 8.38 8.27
N VAL A 54 0.31 7.52 8.18
CA VAL A 54 0.34 6.23 8.89
C VAL A 54 0.73 6.38 10.35
N ASP A 55 1.61 7.32 10.66
CA ASP A 55 2.11 7.53 12.02
C ASP A 55 1.46 8.71 12.76
N GLY A 56 0.51 9.39 12.13
CA GLY A 56 -0.27 10.46 12.74
C GLY A 56 0.50 11.77 12.92
N ASP A 57 1.57 12.00 12.14
CA ASP A 57 2.38 13.22 12.23
C ASP A 57 1.84 14.39 11.38
N GLY A 58 0.74 14.18 10.67
CA GLY A 58 0.09 15.15 9.80
C GLY A 58 0.67 15.23 8.40
N LYS A 59 1.65 14.37 8.05
CA LYS A 59 2.22 14.28 6.71
C LYS A 59 1.78 12.98 6.02
N LEU A 60 1.75 12.99 4.70
CA LEU A 60 1.35 11.83 3.90
C LEU A 60 2.53 10.93 3.59
N ASP A 61 2.54 9.75 4.18
CA ASP A 61 3.47 8.66 3.86
C ASP A 61 3.02 7.87 2.62
N LEU A 62 3.89 7.01 2.09
CA LEU A 62 3.57 6.15 0.97
C LEU A 62 3.40 4.70 1.40
N LEU A 63 2.38 4.03 0.88
CA LEU A 63 2.12 2.61 1.08
C LEU A 63 2.47 1.85 -0.19
N ALA A 64 3.18 0.73 -0.08
CA ALA A 64 3.49 -0.14 -1.22
C ALA A 64 3.57 -1.60 -0.81
N ASN A 65 3.11 -2.50 -1.70
CA ASN A 65 3.30 -3.93 -1.52
C ASN A 65 4.61 -4.42 -2.16
N SER A 66 5.11 -5.57 -1.70
CA SER A 66 6.21 -6.33 -2.27
C SER A 66 5.72 -7.74 -2.58
N GLY A 67 4.89 -7.85 -3.64
CA GLY A 67 4.09 -9.04 -3.96
C GLY A 67 4.86 -10.22 -4.58
N GLN A 68 6.17 -10.08 -4.83
CA GLN A 68 6.99 -11.19 -5.33
C GLN A 68 7.45 -12.10 -4.19
N PRO A 69 7.60 -13.42 -4.44
CA PRO A 69 8.12 -14.38 -3.46
C PRO A 69 9.65 -14.33 -3.32
N THR A 70 10.29 -13.39 -3.99
CA THR A 70 11.75 -13.21 -4.04
C THR A 70 12.12 -11.77 -3.74
N GLY A 71 13.42 -11.50 -3.63
CA GLY A 71 13.94 -10.17 -3.30
C GLY A 71 14.21 -10.02 -1.81
N LYS A 72 14.46 -8.80 -1.39
CA LYS A 72 14.83 -8.49 0.01
C LYS A 72 13.62 -8.60 0.95
N PHE A 73 12.42 -8.27 0.44
CA PHE A 73 11.16 -8.25 1.19
C PHE A 73 10.10 -9.10 0.47
N PRO A 74 10.27 -10.44 0.43
CA PRO A 74 9.35 -11.31 -0.30
C PRO A 74 7.98 -11.37 0.39
N ASN A 75 6.89 -11.34 -0.41
CA ASN A 75 5.52 -11.47 0.09
C ASN A 75 5.21 -10.51 1.27
N SER A 76 5.67 -9.28 1.15
CA SER A 76 5.59 -8.27 2.21
C SER A 76 4.83 -7.04 1.76
N ALA A 77 4.57 -6.13 2.71
CA ALA A 77 4.08 -4.80 2.40
C ALA A 77 4.65 -3.80 3.41
N ALA A 78 4.81 -2.57 2.96
CA ALA A 78 5.51 -1.54 3.68
C ALA A 78 4.83 -0.18 3.60
N TRP A 79 5.13 0.67 4.55
CA TRP A 79 4.96 2.09 4.39
C TRP A 79 6.32 2.80 4.45
N LEU A 80 6.40 3.90 3.73
CA LEU A 80 7.61 4.70 3.55
C LEU A 80 7.35 6.08 4.13
N LYS A 81 8.06 6.40 5.22
CA LYS A 81 7.89 7.70 5.87
C LYS A 81 8.43 8.81 4.99
N VAL A 82 7.58 9.81 4.71
CA VAL A 82 8.03 11.00 4.00
C VAL A 82 9.12 11.71 4.81
N PRO A 83 10.30 11.99 4.25
CA PRO A 83 11.36 12.69 4.98
C PRO A 83 11.05 14.18 5.09
N GLU A 84 11.68 14.86 6.04
CA GLU A 84 11.55 16.33 6.18
C GLU A 84 12.01 17.08 4.94
N ASN A 85 13.04 16.57 4.26
CA ASN A 85 13.51 17.11 2.99
C ASN A 85 13.51 16.03 1.90
N PRO A 86 12.38 15.80 1.21
CA PRO A 86 12.26 14.78 0.17
C PRO A 86 13.18 15.00 -1.03
N ARG A 87 13.54 16.25 -1.31
CA ARG A 87 14.44 16.62 -2.43
C ARG A 87 15.87 16.13 -2.23
N GLU A 88 16.33 15.98 -1.00
CA GLU A 88 17.69 15.56 -0.66
C GLU A 88 17.80 14.09 -0.26
N ALA A 89 16.68 13.48 0.09
CA ALA A 89 16.65 12.10 0.53
C ALA A 89 16.96 11.14 -0.62
N LYS A 90 17.96 10.27 -0.42
CA LYS A 90 18.34 9.25 -1.41
C LYS A 90 17.34 8.08 -1.42
N ARG A 91 16.77 7.75 -0.28
CA ARG A 91 15.72 6.73 -0.04
C ARG A 91 14.93 7.16 1.18
N TRP A 92 13.65 6.77 1.21
CA TRP A 92 12.80 7.01 2.37
C TRP A 92 12.96 5.91 3.41
N LYS A 93 12.68 6.24 4.65
CA LYS A 93 12.68 5.24 5.72
C LYS A 93 11.49 4.31 5.55
N ARG A 94 11.78 3.02 5.40
CA ARG A 94 10.79 1.97 5.20
C ARG A 94 10.48 1.25 6.50
N PHE A 95 9.20 0.96 6.72
CA PHE A 95 8.70 0.14 7.79
C PHE A 95 7.85 -0.99 7.21
N ILE A 96 8.17 -2.23 7.53
CA ILE A 96 7.46 -3.41 7.03
C ILE A 96 6.33 -3.71 7.99
N PHE A 97 5.08 -3.44 7.60
CA PHE A 97 3.92 -3.75 8.42
C PHE A 97 3.44 -5.19 8.24
N ALA A 98 3.65 -5.79 7.06
CA ALA A 98 3.40 -7.20 6.76
C ALA A 98 4.71 -7.85 6.32
N ASP A 99 5.43 -8.51 7.24
CA ASP A 99 6.72 -9.14 6.96
C ASP A 99 6.51 -10.60 6.56
N LYS A 100 6.71 -10.91 5.26
CA LYS A 100 6.48 -12.23 4.65
C LYS A 100 5.08 -12.79 4.88
N ASP A 101 4.15 -11.94 5.25
CA ASP A 101 2.80 -12.27 5.68
C ASP A 101 1.73 -11.89 4.63
N ALA A 102 2.15 -11.54 3.41
CA ALA A 102 1.27 -11.22 2.29
C ALA A 102 1.51 -12.12 1.07
N PRO A 103 1.50 -13.48 1.23
CA PRO A 103 1.76 -14.41 0.12
C PRO A 103 0.61 -14.43 -0.88
N GLY A 104 0.85 -15.04 -2.05
CA GLY A 104 -0.18 -15.27 -3.07
C GLY A 104 -0.31 -14.17 -4.10
N LEU A 105 0.75 -13.42 -4.33
CA LEU A 105 0.80 -12.30 -5.28
C LEU A 105 -0.18 -11.19 -4.86
N SER A 106 0.23 -10.44 -3.85
CA SER A 106 -0.53 -9.30 -3.37
C SER A 106 -0.67 -8.20 -4.42
N HIS A 107 -1.82 -7.53 -4.42
CA HIS A 107 -2.19 -6.52 -5.40
C HIS A 107 -2.32 -5.13 -4.76
N TYR A 108 -3.55 -4.56 -4.74
CA TYR A 108 -3.75 -3.20 -4.27
C TYR A 108 -4.00 -3.15 -2.77
N LEU A 109 -3.64 -2.02 -2.20
CA LEU A 109 -3.80 -1.69 -0.78
C LEU A 109 -4.98 -0.73 -0.57
N GLY A 110 -5.38 -0.59 0.68
CA GLY A 110 -6.24 0.45 1.18
C GLY A 110 -5.84 0.82 2.61
N PHE A 111 -6.48 1.81 3.19
CA PHE A 111 -6.21 2.26 4.54
C PHE A 111 -7.44 2.89 5.19
N GLY A 112 -7.51 2.83 6.51
CA GLY A 112 -8.56 3.44 7.32
C GLY A 112 -8.52 2.92 8.75
N ASP A 113 -9.19 3.59 9.67
CA ASP A 113 -9.36 3.12 11.05
C ASP A 113 -10.51 2.10 11.10
N LEU A 114 -10.19 0.82 10.87
CA LEU A 114 -11.19 -0.26 10.74
C LEU A 114 -11.77 -0.72 12.07
N ASN A 115 -11.05 -0.52 13.17
CA ASN A 115 -11.48 -0.94 14.50
C ASN A 115 -11.94 0.23 15.39
N GLY A 116 -11.88 1.47 14.91
CA GLY A 116 -12.31 2.66 15.64
C GLY A 116 -11.37 3.09 16.77
N ASP A 117 -10.09 2.73 16.71
CA ASP A 117 -9.13 3.01 17.77
C ASP A 117 -8.29 4.28 17.55
N GLY A 118 -8.57 5.00 16.46
CA GLY A 118 -7.92 6.25 16.08
C GLY A 118 -6.59 6.09 15.35
N ARG A 119 -6.20 4.86 14.99
CA ARG A 119 -4.99 4.58 14.21
C ARG A 119 -5.33 4.13 12.79
N VAL A 120 -4.41 4.36 11.88
CA VAL A 120 -4.59 3.94 10.48
C VAL A 120 -4.22 2.47 10.32
N ASP A 121 -5.22 1.62 10.07
CA ASP A 121 -5.06 0.24 9.65
C ASP A 121 -4.86 0.16 8.15
N LEU A 122 -4.23 -0.93 7.69
CA LEU A 122 -3.89 -1.13 6.29
C LEU A 122 -4.55 -2.38 5.73
N THR A 123 -5.09 -2.30 4.52
CA THR A 123 -5.73 -3.43 3.85
C THR A 123 -4.92 -3.88 2.63
N LEU A 124 -5.04 -5.16 2.27
CA LEU A 124 -4.36 -5.74 1.11
C LEU A 124 -5.15 -6.93 0.57
N ALA A 125 -5.10 -7.10 -0.74
CA ALA A 125 -5.69 -8.22 -1.47
C ALA A 125 -4.59 -9.09 -2.09
N ALA A 126 -4.79 -10.42 -2.17
CA ALA A 126 -3.92 -11.31 -2.91
C ALA A 126 -4.72 -12.24 -3.83
N LYS A 127 -4.47 -12.14 -5.12
CA LYS A 127 -5.29 -12.82 -6.13
C LYS A 127 -5.13 -14.33 -6.20
N GLY A 128 -4.05 -14.86 -5.65
CA GLY A 128 -3.59 -16.22 -5.92
C GLY A 128 -2.78 -16.31 -7.23
N PHE A 129 -1.91 -17.31 -7.29
CA PHE A 129 -1.13 -17.61 -8.48
C PHE A 129 -0.87 -19.13 -8.55
N PRO A 130 -0.93 -19.76 -9.77
CA PRO A 130 -0.78 -21.20 -9.90
C PRO A 130 0.60 -21.75 -9.48
N ASP A 131 1.65 -20.94 -9.60
CA ASP A 131 3.00 -21.34 -9.18
C ASP A 131 3.09 -21.32 -7.64
N PRO A 132 3.34 -22.47 -6.97
CA PRO A 132 3.33 -22.60 -5.52
C PRO A 132 4.38 -21.75 -4.81
N LYS A 133 5.40 -21.25 -5.51
CA LYS A 133 6.39 -20.35 -4.92
C LYS A 133 5.81 -19.03 -4.43
N PHE A 134 4.65 -18.60 -4.98
CA PHE A 134 3.96 -17.41 -4.52
C PHE A 134 3.19 -17.61 -3.21
N GLY A 135 3.02 -18.86 -2.77
CA GLY A 135 2.22 -19.19 -1.60
C GLY A 135 0.73 -19.08 -1.86
N LYS A 136 -0.07 -19.32 -0.82
CA LYS A 136 -1.53 -19.31 -0.91
C LYS A 136 -2.03 -17.88 -0.98
N GLY A 137 -2.76 -17.55 -2.05
CA GLY A 137 -3.48 -16.29 -2.23
C GLY A 137 -4.99 -16.45 -2.09
N GLU A 138 -5.76 -15.72 -2.89
CA GLU A 138 -7.23 -15.74 -2.94
C GLU A 138 -7.88 -15.25 -1.65
N TRP A 139 -7.30 -14.19 -1.06
CA TRP A 139 -7.75 -13.60 0.20
C TRP A 139 -7.81 -12.08 0.15
N PHE A 140 -8.63 -11.53 1.05
CA PHE A 140 -8.61 -10.16 1.51
C PHE A 140 -8.21 -10.15 2.99
N ALA A 141 -7.45 -9.18 3.39
CA ALA A 141 -7.00 -9.03 4.78
C ALA A 141 -6.79 -7.57 5.14
N TRP A 142 -6.82 -7.28 6.44
CA TRP A 142 -6.37 -6.03 6.99
C TRP A 142 -5.33 -6.27 8.09
N TRP A 143 -4.51 -5.27 8.33
CA TRP A 143 -3.46 -5.29 9.35
C TRP A 143 -3.74 -4.17 10.34
N GLU A 144 -4.04 -4.58 11.58
CA GLU A 144 -4.31 -3.71 12.72
C GLU A 144 -3.03 -3.04 13.19
N ALA A 145 -3.01 -1.71 13.20
CA ALA A 145 -1.89 -0.92 13.66
C ALA A 145 -1.77 -0.96 15.18
N GLY A 146 -0.57 -1.28 15.66
CA GLY A 146 -0.23 -1.15 17.08
C GLY A 146 0.03 0.30 17.49
N LYS A 147 0.31 0.53 18.77
CA LYS A 147 0.70 1.86 19.29
C LYS A 147 2.00 2.39 18.67
N ASP A 148 2.87 1.51 18.21
CA ASP A 148 4.10 1.84 17.49
C ASP A 148 3.95 1.42 16.03
N PRO A 149 3.64 2.35 15.10
CA PRO A 149 3.41 2.04 13.69
C PRO A 149 4.69 1.62 12.96
N THR A 150 5.85 1.70 13.60
CA THR A 150 7.13 1.24 13.04
C THR A 150 7.33 -0.27 13.17
N LYS A 151 6.46 -0.97 13.90
CA LYS A 151 6.48 -2.42 14.12
C LYS A 151 5.54 -3.13 13.14
N PRO A 152 5.72 -4.44 12.92
CA PRO A 152 4.74 -5.23 12.17
C PRO A 152 3.34 -5.14 12.78
N PHE A 153 2.33 -5.04 11.91
CA PHE A 153 0.93 -4.96 12.29
C PHE A 153 0.33 -6.37 12.44
N LYS A 154 -0.78 -6.47 13.14
CA LYS A 154 -1.47 -7.75 13.35
C LYS A 154 -2.45 -8.03 12.21
N LYS A 155 -2.24 -9.14 11.50
CA LYS A 155 -3.08 -9.55 10.37
C LYS A 155 -4.43 -10.11 10.80
N HIS A 156 -5.48 -9.71 10.09
CA HIS A 156 -6.83 -10.26 10.14
C HIS A 156 -7.30 -10.63 8.73
N LEU A 157 -7.62 -11.91 8.52
CA LEU A 157 -8.20 -12.38 7.27
C LEU A 157 -9.69 -12.08 7.25
N LEU A 158 -10.20 -11.55 6.13
CA LEU A 158 -11.63 -11.51 5.90
C LEU A 158 -12.15 -12.91 5.55
N PRO A 159 -13.41 -13.24 5.93
CA PRO A 159 -13.94 -14.59 5.77
C PRO A 159 -14.13 -14.97 4.30
N GLY A 160 -13.85 -16.24 3.96
CA GLY A 160 -14.06 -16.80 2.64
C GLY A 160 -12.79 -17.04 1.84
N ILE A 161 -13.00 -17.55 0.61
CA ILE A 161 -11.96 -17.74 -0.41
C ILE A 161 -12.32 -16.84 -1.60
N HIS A 162 -11.39 -16.04 -2.05
CA HIS A 162 -11.64 -14.96 -3.01
C HIS A 162 -10.71 -15.06 -4.24
N PRO A 163 -10.97 -16.03 -5.15
CA PRO A 163 -10.18 -16.16 -6.37
C PRO A 163 -10.14 -14.87 -7.17
N GLY A 164 -8.92 -14.43 -7.49
CA GLY A 164 -8.72 -13.19 -8.24
C GLY A 164 -8.92 -11.91 -7.43
N ALA A 165 -8.80 -11.96 -6.10
CA ALA A 165 -8.83 -10.78 -5.23
C ALA A 165 -7.79 -9.73 -5.68
N THR A 166 -8.22 -8.48 -5.88
CA THR A 166 -7.33 -7.43 -6.42
C THR A 166 -7.34 -6.15 -5.65
N ASN A 167 -8.51 -5.62 -5.31
CA ASN A 167 -8.63 -4.33 -4.65
C ASN A 167 -9.49 -4.45 -3.39
N ILE A 168 -9.16 -3.65 -2.39
CA ILE A 168 -9.80 -3.63 -1.09
C ILE A 168 -9.70 -2.23 -0.51
N GLN A 169 -10.85 -1.60 -0.24
CA GLN A 169 -10.93 -0.22 0.22
C GLN A 169 -11.88 -0.11 1.42
N PRO A 170 -11.43 0.42 2.54
CA PRO A 170 -12.30 0.84 3.63
C PRO A 170 -13.18 2.03 3.22
N ALA A 171 -14.45 1.98 3.57
CA ALA A 171 -15.41 3.06 3.37
C ALA A 171 -16.65 2.82 4.26
N ASP A 172 -17.24 3.86 4.82
CA ASP A 172 -18.56 3.78 5.47
C ASP A 172 -19.64 3.74 4.39
N LEU A 173 -20.14 2.55 4.07
CA LEU A 173 -21.11 2.33 2.99
C LEU A 173 -22.56 2.43 3.45
N ASN A 174 -22.82 2.14 4.71
CA ASN A 174 -24.18 2.15 5.28
C ASN A 174 -24.48 3.44 6.04
N GLY A 175 -23.50 4.31 6.29
CA GLY A 175 -23.64 5.59 6.97
C GLY A 175 -23.75 5.46 8.50
N ASP A 176 -23.21 4.38 9.09
CA ASP A 176 -23.29 4.15 10.55
C ASP A 176 -22.09 4.74 11.32
N GLY A 177 -21.13 5.33 10.60
CA GLY A 177 -19.95 5.97 11.16
C GLY A 177 -18.78 5.00 11.39
N LYS A 178 -18.91 3.73 11.01
CA LYS A 178 -17.84 2.75 11.01
C LYS A 178 -17.38 2.45 9.59
N LEU A 179 -16.15 2.00 9.46
CA LEU A 179 -15.64 1.61 8.15
C LEU A 179 -15.99 0.16 7.83
N ASP A 180 -16.72 -0.02 6.74
CA ASP A 180 -16.89 -1.27 6.05
C ASP A 180 -15.73 -1.53 5.09
N VAL A 181 -15.72 -2.67 4.43
CA VAL A 181 -14.75 -2.99 3.39
C VAL A 181 -15.43 -3.30 2.07
N VAL A 182 -15.14 -2.51 1.05
CA VAL A 182 -15.47 -2.81 -0.35
C VAL A 182 -14.27 -3.50 -1.00
N ALA A 183 -14.51 -4.65 -1.64
CA ALA A 183 -13.46 -5.44 -2.25
C ALA A 183 -13.84 -5.93 -3.66
N SER A 184 -12.86 -6.03 -4.56
CA SER A 184 -13.07 -6.52 -5.91
C SER A 184 -12.22 -7.73 -6.24
N ARG A 185 -12.79 -8.65 -7.02
CA ARG A 185 -12.11 -9.81 -7.62
C ARG A 185 -11.84 -9.53 -9.10
N GLY A 186 -10.94 -8.58 -9.39
CA GLY A 186 -10.66 -8.11 -10.75
C GLY A 186 -10.08 -9.18 -11.68
N HIS A 187 -9.41 -10.21 -11.14
CA HIS A 187 -9.01 -11.41 -11.88
C HIS A 187 -9.98 -12.60 -11.69
N GLY A 188 -11.08 -12.37 -11.00
CA GLY A 188 -12.20 -13.28 -10.79
C GLY A 188 -13.51 -12.63 -11.21
N LYS A 189 -14.56 -12.77 -10.37
CA LYS A 189 -15.87 -12.14 -10.62
C LYS A 189 -16.44 -11.51 -9.35
N GLY A 190 -16.92 -10.29 -9.48
CA GLY A 190 -17.78 -9.61 -8.52
C GLY A 190 -17.10 -8.62 -7.60
N LEU A 191 -17.95 -7.81 -7.01
CA LEU A 191 -17.68 -6.92 -5.90
C LEU A 191 -18.23 -7.56 -4.62
N LEU A 192 -17.58 -7.29 -3.53
CA LEU A 192 -17.92 -7.78 -2.20
C LEU A 192 -17.99 -6.59 -1.25
N TRP A 193 -18.86 -6.72 -0.27
CA TRP A 193 -18.97 -5.81 0.85
C TRP A 193 -18.92 -6.62 2.14
N PHE A 194 -18.07 -6.20 3.07
CA PHE A 194 -17.94 -6.74 4.41
C PHE A 194 -18.25 -5.59 5.37
N GLU A 195 -19.28 -5.80 6.19
CA GLU A 195 -19.71 -4.94 7.26
C GLU A 195 -18.95 -5.23 8.55
#